data_ac1aedcc83228c7c700f338288fdc8a1
#
_entry.id   ac1aedcc83228c7c700f338288fdc8a1
#
_cell.length_a   1.000
_cell.length_b   1.000
_cell.length_c   1.000
_cell.angle_alpha   90.00
_cell.angle_beta   90.00
_cell.angle_gamma   90.00
#
_symmetry.space_group_name_H-M   'P 1'
#
loop_
_entity.id
_entity.type
_entity.pdbx_description
1 polymer ?
#
loop_
_entity_poly.entity_id
_entity_poly.type
_entity_poly.pdbx_seq_one_letter_code
_entity_poly.pdbx_strand_id
1 'polypeptide(L)'
;DKAAGAATTATNTANSKAALADQKATAADNAANLAGETAEEARATIVRLEELEESLVGQYKMIPTGMNLDYPPRITFRNTVPRRITYELLPTNTVRYVLFLGDDNAVSVQPDGSLTVNRTGISKIHVIPTENTSIYRTIQITVAEPELRRVKSNSLRLMGNGSFRLT
;
A
#
# COMPACT_ATOMS: atom_id res chain seq x y z
N ASP A 1 33.74 50.62 -69.91
CA ASP A 1 34.29 50.51 -68.54
C ASP A 1 33.19 50.55 -67.43
N LYS A 2 32.14 51.34 -67.59
CA LYS A 2 31.09 51.47 -66.58
C LYS A 2 30.26 50.18 -66.40
N ALA A 3 30.01 49.42 -67.45
CA ALA A 3 29.28 48.17 -67.43
C ALA A 3 30.06 47.02 -66.71
N ALA A 4 31.36 46.97 -66.95
CA ALA A 4 32.26 45.99 -66.34
C ALA A 4 32.37 46.21 -64.81
N GLY A 5 32.46 47.47 -64.38
CA GLY A 5 32.45 47.81 -62.97
C GLY A 5 31.17 47.44 -62.25
N ALA A 6 29.99 47.63 -62.90
CA ALA A 6 28.70 47.23 -62.36
C ALA A 6 28.55 45.69 -62.21
N ALA A 7 29.06 44.97 -63.20
CA ALA A 7 29.06 43.51 -63.15
C ALA A 7 29.95 42.97 -62.04
N THR A 8 31.13 43.50 -61.80
CA THR A 8 32.03 43.13 -60.69
C THR A 8 31.40 43.42 -59.32
N THR A 9 30.72 44.56 -59.16
CA THR A 9 30.04 44.90 -57.90
C THR A 9 28.88 43.96 -57.64
N ALA A 10 28.08 43.60 -58.66
CA ALA A 10 27.00 42.63 -58.52
C ALA A 10 27.50 41.25 -58.10
N THR A 11 28.61 40.79 -58.73
CA THR A 11 29.25 39.51 -58.39
C THR A 11 29.75 39.50 -56.94
N ASN A 12 30.43 40.57 -56.51
CA ASN A 12 30.90 40.67 -55.10
C ASN A 12 29.76 40.69 -54.12
N THR A 13 28.66 41.39 -54.43
CA THR A 13 27.48 41.42 -53.63
C THR A 13 26.81 40.02 -53.55
N ALA A 14 26.73 39.28 -54.62
CA ALA A 14 26.19 37.93 -54.66
C ALA A 14 27.05 36.96 -53.82
N ASN A 15 28.40 37.03 -53.99
CA ASN A 15 29.32 36.22 -53.20
C ASN A 15 29.20 36.50 -51.65
N SER A 16 29.12 37.79 -51.33
CA SER A 16 28.92 38.16 -49.89
C SER A 16 27.60 37.65 -49.31
N LYS A 17 26.53 37.69 -50.11
CA LYS A 17 25.24 37.15 -49.71
C LYS A 17 25.28 35.62 -49.60
N ALA A 18 25.95 34.93 -50.46
CA ALA A 18 26.15 33.50 -50.41
C ALA A 18 26.94 33.09 -49.15
N ALA A 19 28.04 33.75 -48.85
CA ALA A 19 28.81 33.50 -47.61
C ALA A 19 28.02 33.76 -46.37
N LEU A 20 27.19 34.81 -46.35
CA LEU A 20 26.28 35.06 -45.20
C LEU A 20 25.19 33.98 -45.07
N ALA A 21 24.68 33.45 -46.16
CA ALA A 21 23.72 32.36 -46.15
C ALA A 21 24.34 31.08 -45.60
N ASP A 22 25.56 30.75 -46.02
CA ASP A 22 26.31 29.58 -45.49
C ASP A 22 26.61 29.71 -43.99
N GLN A 23 26.98 30.90 -43.53
CA GLN A 23 27.16 31.15 -42.09
C GLN A 23 25.86 30.95 -41.28
N LYS A 24 24.73 31.44 -41.82
CA LYS A 24 23.44 31.26 -41.18
C LYS A 24 22.99 29.80 -41.17
N ALA A 25 23.25 29.08 -42.25
CA ALA A 25 22.97 27.63 -42.31
C ALA A 25 23.79 26.87 -41.25
N THR A 26 25.09 27.11 -41.18
CA THR A 26 25.95 26.50 -40.15
C THR A 26 25.50 26.85 -38.72
N ALA A 27 25.11 28.10 -38.48
CA ALA A 27 24.61 28.51 -37.16
C ALA A 27 23.27 27.81 -36.81
N ALA A 28 22.38 27.61 -37.79
CA ALA A 28 21.13 26.88 -37.60
C ALA A 28 21.38 25.39 -37.32
N ASP A 29 22.29 24.76 -38.02
CA ASP A 29 22.69 23.37 -37.80
C ASP A 29 23.28 23.17 -36.39
N ASN A 30 24.16 24.07 -35.97
CA ASN A 30 24.71 24.04 -34.60
C ASN A 30 23.64 24.23 -33.53
N ALA A 31 22.68 25.13 -33.75
CA ALA A 31 21.58 25.33 -32.83
C ALA A 31 20.66 24.10 -32.76
N ALA A 32 20.39 23.44 -33.89
CA ALA A 32 19.60 22.22 -33.94
C ALA A 32 20.31 21.06 -33.21
N ASN A 33 21.60 20.90 -33.38
CA ASN A 33 22.40 19.90 -32.67
C ASN A 33 22.38 20.13 -31.16
N LEU A 34 22.62 21.36 -30.73
CA LEU A 34 22.56 21.72 -29.30
C LEU A 34 21.18 21.49 -28.71
N ALA A 35 20.10 21.81 -29.44
CA ALA A 35 18.74 21.54 -29.00
C ALA A 35 18.48 20.02 -28.88
N GLY A 36 19.03 19.22 -29.79
CA GLY A 36 18.99 17.77 -29.74
C GLY A 36 19.68 17.21 -28.48
N GLU A 37 20.91 17.64 -28.21
CA GLU A 37 21.69 17.25 -27.03
C GLU A 37 20.95 17.62 -25.72
N THR A 38 20.40 18.84 -25.64
CA THR A 38 19.64 19.29 -24.49
C THR A 38 18.38 18.47 -24.30
N ALA A 39 17.69 18.08 -25.37
CA ALA A 39 16.51 17.22 -25.29
C ALA A 39 16.86 15.81 -24.80
N GLU A 40 17.99 15.26 -25.20
CA GLU A 40 18.47 13.96 -24.72
C GLU A 40 18.85 13.99 -23.24
N GLU A 41 19.53 15.03 -22.78
CA GLU A 41 19.85 15.23 -21.36
C GLU A 41 18.59 15.40 -20.52
N ALA A 42 17.57 16.12 -21.01
CA ALA A 42 16.29 16.27 -20.34
C ALA A 42 15.56 14.93 -20.19
N ARG A 43 15.56 14.11 -21.26
CA ARG A 43 14.97 12.75 -21.20
C ARG A 43 15.69 11.86 -20.21
N ALA A 44 17.03 11.86 -20.20
CA ALA A 44 17.81 11.10 -19.23
C ALA A 44 17.53 11.52 -17.79
N THR A 45 17.32 12.83 -17.58
CA THR A 45 16.96 13.36 -16.25
C THR A 45 15.56 12.93 -15.83
N ILE A 46 14.58 12.89 -16.74
CA ILE A 46 13.23 12.40 -16.47
C ILE A 46 13.26 10.94 -16.03
N VAL A 47 13.95 10.07 -16.77
CA VAL A 47 14.08 8.65 -16.42
C VAL A 47 14.69 8.48 -15.02
N ARG A 48 15.72 9.27 -14.70
CA ARG A 48 16.36 9.22 -13.38
C ARG A 48 15.44 9.70 -12.26
N LEU A 49 14.56 10.67 -12.53
CA LEU A 49 13.54 11.13 -11.56
C LEU A 49 12.46 10.08 -11.36
N GLU A 50 12.02 9.40 -12.41
CA GLU A 50 11.03 8.30 -12.31
C GLU A 50 11.58 7.13 -11.49
N GLU A 51 12.85 6.74 -11.69
CA GLU A 51 13.52 5.71 -10.89
C GLU A 51 13.66 6.10 -9.42
N LEU A 52 13.95 7.38 -9.13
CA LEU A 52 14.01 7.91 -7.77
C LEU A 52 12.63 7.93 -7.11
N GLU A 53 11.59 8.32 -7.85
CA GLU A 53 10.21 8.31 -7.34
C GLU A 53 9.78 6.89 -6.97
N GLU A 54 10.02 5.90 -7.84
CA GLU A 54 9.71 4.50 -7.57
C GLU A 54 10.47 3.96 -6.35
N SER A 55 11.75 4.30 -6.24
CA SER A 55 12.58 3.95 -5.08
C SER A 55 12.05 4.58 -3.78
N LEU A 56 11.65 5.85 -3.82
CA LEU A 56 11.10 6.56 -2.67
C LEU A 56 9.74 6.00 -2.26
N VAL A 57 8.85 5.74 -3.21
CA VAL A 57 7.53 5.11 -2.94
C VAL A 57 7.71 3.74 -2.30
N GLY A 58 8.72 2.96 -2.71
CA GLY A 58 9.06 1.69 -2.08
C GLY A 58 9.64 1.82 -0.66
N GLN A 59 10.28 2.92 -0.33
CA GLN A 59 10.89 3.17 0.99
C GLN A 59 9.92 3.85 1.97
N TYR A 60 9.01 4.69 1.50
CA TYR A 60 7.99 5.31 2.35
C TYR A 60 6.89 4.29 2.66
N LYS A 61 6.96 3.73 3.85
CA LYS A 61 5.85 2.98 4.42
C LYS A 61 4.70 3.96 4.65
N MET A 62 3.62 3.80 3.90
CA MET A 62 2.46 4.67 4.05
C MET A 62 1.80 4.50 5.42
N ILE A 63 1.36 5.61 6.01
CA ILE A 63 0.56 5.59 7.23
C ILE A 63 -0.79 4.96 6.89
N PRO A 64 -1.28 3.98 7.67
CA PRO A 64 -2.56 3.35 7.40
C PRO A 64 -3.71 4.35 7.54
N THR A 65 -4.62 4.36 6.57
CA THR A 65 -5.81 5.21 6.55
C THR A 65 -7.09 4.42 6.80
N GLY A 66 -7.01 3.08 6.78
CA GLY A 66 -8.12 2.18 7.02
C GLY A 66 -7.67 0.82 7.55
N MET A 67 -8.62 0.07 8.11
CA MET A 67 -8.37 -1.27 8.63
C MET A 67 -9.60 -2.17 8.42
N ASN A 68 -9.37 -3.34 7.81
CA ASN A 68 -10.33 -4.43 7.74
C ASN A 68 -9.99 -5.44 8.84
N LEU A 69 -11.00 -5.99 9.50
CA LEU A 69 -10.85 -7.00 10.55
C LEU A 69 -11.69 -8.23 10.22
N ASP A 70 -11.08 -9.39 10.45
CA ASP A 70 -11.80 -10.67 10.47
C ASP A 70 -11.56 -11.34 11.82
N TYR A 71 -12.66 -11.69 12.51
CA TYR A 71 -12.63 -12.24 13.85
C TYR A 71 -13.90 -13.07 14.12
N PRO A 72 -13.87 -14.06 15.02
CA PRO A 72 -15.04 -14.81 15.42
C PRO A 72 -15.89 -13.98 16.39
N PRO A 73 -17.06 -13.45 16.00
CA PRO A 73 -17.90 -12.64 16.89
C PRO A 73 -18.54 -13.46 18.02
N ARG A 74 -18.63 -14.79 17.81
CA ARG A 74 -19.16 -15.74 18.80
C ARG A 74 -18.29 -16.99 18.88
N ILE A 75 -17.96 -17.40 20.08
CA ILE A 75 -17.19 -18.61 20.37
C ILE A 75 -18.01 -19.47 21.34
N THR A 76 -18.03 -20.77 21.13
CA THR A 76 -18.61 -21.71 22.09
C THR A 76 -17.57 -22.04 23.16
N PHE A 77 -17.93 -21.92 24.43
CA PHE A 77 -17.08 -22.28 25.54
C PHE A 77 -16.63 -23.75 25.41
N ARG A 78 -15.38 -24.03 25.80
CA ARG A 78 -14.71 -25.35 25.61
C ARG A 78 -14.46 -25.78 24.16
N ASN A 79 -14.68 -24.91 23.20
CA ASN A 79 -14.24 -25.17 21.84
C ASN A 79 -12.72 -24.98 21.75
N THR A 80 -11.97 -26.05 21.52
CA THR A 80 -10.50 -26.06 21.47
C THR A 80 -9.92 -25.62 20.12
N VAL A 81 -10.78 -25.27 19.16
CA VAL A 81 -10.29 -24.80 17.84
C VAL A 81 -9.58 -23.47 18.02
N PRO A 82 -8.31 -23.35 17.60
CA PRO A 82 -7.59 -22.10 17.67
C PRO A 82 -8.35 -20.98 16.96
N ARG A 83 -8.43 -19.83 17.60
CA ARG A 83 -9.10 -18.64 17.08
C ARG A 83 -8.11 -17.50 17.05
N ARG A 84 -8.24 -16.67 16.03
CA ARG A 84 -7.36 -15.52 15.85
C ARG A 84 -8.15 -14.35 15.26
N ILE A 85 -7.76 -13.15 15.66
CA ILE A 85 -8.12 -11.91 14.97
C ILE A 85 -7.12 -11.72 13.85
N THR A 86 -7.60 -11.58 12.63
CA THR A 86 -6.78 -11.19 11.49
C THR A 86 -7.14 -9.80 11.02
N TYR A 87 -6.17 -9.09 10.47
CA TYR A 87 -6.38 -7.71 10.02
C TYR A 87 -5.62 -7.43 8.73
N GLU A 88 -6.14 -6.48 7.99
CA GLU A 88 -5.52 -5.91 6.82
C GLU A 88 -5.54 -4.38 6.95
N LEU A 89 -4.38 -3.74 6.89
CA LEU A 89 -4.26 -2.29 6.89
C LEU A 89 -4.26 -1.77 5.46
N LEU A 90 -4.91 -0.64 5.24
CA LEU A 90 -5.04 0.01 3.95
C LEU A 90 -4.32 1.36 3.94
N PRO A 91 -3.57 1.67 2.87
CA PRO A 91 -3.22 0.81 1.72
C PRO A 91 -2.30 -0.34 2.12
N THR A 92 -2.19 -1.37 1.27
CA THR A 92 -1.49 -2.65 1.59
C THR A 92 0.02 -2.52 1.82
N ASN A 93 0.64 -1.42 1.41
CA ASN A 93 2.06 -1.10 1.60
C ASN A 93 2.36 -0.34 2.91
N THR A 94 1.43 -0.34 3.87
CA THR A 94 1.63 0.29 5.18
C THR A 94 2.45 -0.55 6.14
N VAL A 95 2.94 0.11 7.21
CA VAL A 95 3.50 -0.60 8.37
C VAL A 95 2.42 -1.44 9.04
N ARG A 96 2.66 -2.74 9.21
CA ARG A 96 1.67 -3.72 9.67
C ARG A 96 1.77 -4.03 11.17
N TYR A 97 2.01 -3.05 11.99
CA TYR A 97 2.01 -3.23 13.44
C TYR A 97 0.67 -2.79 14.03
N VAL A 98 0.04 -3.71 14.74
CA VAL A 98 -1.24 -3.50 15.42
C VAL A 98 -1.09 -3.96 16.87
N LEU A 99 -1.57 -3.12 17.79
CA LEU A 99 -1.67 -3.44 19.19
C LEU A 99 -3.08 -3.95 19.51
N PHE A 100 -3.17 -5.06 20.22
CA PHE A 100 -4.41 -5.60 20.75
C PHE A 100 -4.50 -5.32 22.24
N LEU A 101 -5.60 -4.69 22.66
CA LEU A 101 -5.91 -4.44 24.08
C LEU A 101 -7.26 -5.04 24.42
N GLY A 102 -7.26 -6.11 25.20
CA GLY A 102 -8.46 -6.79 25.69
C GLY A 102 -8.81 -6.39 27.12
N ASP A 103 -10.06 -6.62 27.51
CA ASP A 103 -10.52 -6.55 28.90
C ASP A 103 -10.27 -7.84 29.69
N ASP A 104 -9.74 -8.87 29.02
CA ASP A 104 -9.41 -10.20 29.56
C ASP A 104 -10.57 -10.89 30.32
N ASN A 105 -11.80 -10.50 30.03
CA ASN A 105 -12.98 -11.02 30.70
C ASN A 105 -13.32 -12.44 30.21
N ALA A 106 -14.04 -12.56 29.09
CA ALA A 106 -14.42 -13.85 28.51
C ALA A 106 -13.32 -14.41 27.59
N VAL A 107 -12.54 -13.54 26.98
CA VAL A 107 -11.43 -13.87 26.05
C VAL A 107 -10.24 -12.99 26.36
N SER A 108 -9.04 -13.58 26.39
CA SER A 108 -7.77 -12.86 26.34
C SER A 108 -7.20 -12.88 24.92
N VAL A 109 -6.57 -11.78 24.50
CA VAL A 109 -5.94 -11.66 23.19
C VAL A 109 -4.42 -11.55 23.36
N GLN A 110 -3.68 -12.31 22.56
CA GLN A 110 -2.22 -12.25 22.51
C GLN A 110 -1.76 -11.19 21.50
N PRO A 111 -0.50 -10.72 21.57
CA PRO A 111 0.04 -9.73 20.63
C PRO A 111 -0.02 -10.15 19.15
N ASP A 112 -0.07 -11.44 18.86
CA ASP A 112 -0.21 -12.00 17.51
C ASP A 112 -1.67 -12.09 17.02
N GLY A 113 -2.65 -11.67 17.85
CA GLY A 113 -4.08 -11.77 17.59
C GLY A 113 -4.72 -13.08 18.01
N SER A 114 -3.96 -14.05 18.54
CA SER A 114 -4.50 -15.32 19.02
C SER A 114 -5.39 -15.12 20.24
N LEU A 115 -6.49 -15.88 20.30
CA LEU A 115 -7.52 -15.76 21.33
C LEU A 115 -7.49 -16.96 22.27
N THR A 116 -7.50 -16.68 23.56
CA THR A 116 -7.68 -17.68 24.62
C THR A 116 -9.04 -17.47 25.30
N VAL A 117 -9.86 -18.50 25.35
CA VAL A 117 -11.17 -18.44 26.01
C VAL A 117 -11.01 -18.69 27.50
N ASN A 118 -11.42 -17.73 28.32
CA ASN A 118 -11.30 -17.78 29.78
C ASN A 118 -12.59 -18.31 30.43
N ARG A 119 -13.73 -17.72 30.05
CA ARG A 119 -15.06 -18.05 30.60
C ARG A 119 -16.17 -17.63 29.64
N THR A 120 -17.38 -18.00 29.93
CA THR A 120 -18.55 -17.46 29.22
C THR A 120 -18.76 -15.99 29.56
N GLY A 121 -19.29 -15.24 28.61
CA GLY A 121 -19.50 -13.80 28.74
C GLY A 121 -19.14 -13.05 27.50
N ILE A 122 -18.83 -11.77 27.67
CA ILE A 122 -18.51 -10.86 26.56
C ILE A 122 -17.17 -10.19 26.88
N SER A 123 -16.29 -10.15 25.89
CA SER A 123 -15.06 -9.36 25.92
C SER A 123 -15.06 -8.29 24.86
N LYS A 124 -14.48 -7.13 25.20
CA LYS A 124 -14.18 -6.04 24.28
C LYS A 124 -12.68 -6.02 24.01
N ILE A 125 -12.33 -5.93 22.76
CA ILE A 125 -10.93 -5.87 22.30
C ILE A 125 -10.78 -4.65 21.40
N HIS A 126 -9.82 -3.81 21.73
CA HIS A 126 -9.41 -2.68 20.91
C HIS A 126 -8.25 -3.12 20.01
N VAL A 127 -8.39 -2.87 18.73
CA VAL A 127 -7.38 -3.14 17.70
C VAL A 127 -6.87 -1.80 17.21
N ILE A 128 -5.60 -1.50 17.50
CA ILE A 128 -5.03 -0.16 17.34
C ILE A 128 -3.79 -0.24 16.44
N PRO A 129 -3.84 0.28 15.21
CA PRO A 129 -2.65 0.45 14.39
C PRO A 129 -1.67 1.42 15.05
N THR A 130 -0.39 1.03 15.17
CA THR A 130 0.63 1.82 15.89
C THR A 130 0.94 3.14 15.21
N GLU A 131 0.93 3.16 13.88
CA GLU A 131 1.27 4.34 13.07
C GLU A 131 0.10 5.32 12.90
N ASN A 132 -1.12 4.88 13.16
CA ASN A 132 -2.30 5.74 13.12
C ASN A 132 -3.37 5.25 14.11
N THR A 133 -3.29 5.72 15.32
CA THR A 133 -4.22 5.32 16.38
C THR A 133 -5.64 5.85 16.19
N SER A 134 -5.85 6.82 15.28
CA SER A 134 -7.19 7.40 15.03
C SER A 134 -8.15 6.44 14.32
N ILE A 135 -7.61 5.41 13.64
CA ILE A 135 -8.40 4.41 12.93
C ILE A 135 -8.64 3.13 13.74
N TYR A 136 -8.43 3.18 15.07
CA TYR A 136 -8.67 2.03 15.94
C TYR A 136 -10.09 1.47 15.76
N ARG A 137 -10.25 0.18 16.03
CA ARG A 137 -11.55 -0.50 16.04
C ARG A 137 -11.75 -1.19 17.37
N THR A 138 -12.98 -1.14 17.85
CA THR A 138 -13.41 -1.93 19.02
C THR A 138 -14.28 -3.06 18.53
N ILE A 139 -13.88 -4.29 18.80
CA ILE A 139 -14.66 -5.49 18.52
C ILE A 139 -15.19 -6.11 19.80
N GLN A 140 -16.26 -6.86 19.67
CA GLN A 140 -16.90 -7.55 20.77
C GLN A 140 -16.98 -9.04 20.45
N ILE A 141 -16.49 -9.88 21.35
CA ILE A 141 -16.54 -11.33 21.22
C ILE A 141 -17.39 -11.91 22.34
N THR A 142 -18.38 -12.68 21.95
CA THR A 142 -19.28 -13.36 22.90
C THR A 142 -18.87 -14.82 23.02
N VAL A 143 -18.61 -15.27 24.25
CA VAL A 143 -18.41 -16.68 24.57
C VAL A 143 -19.68 -17.23 25.17
N ALA A 144 -20.31 -18.16 24.47
CA ALA A 144 -21.56 -18.79 24.87
C ALA A 144 -21.32 -20.21 25.39
N GLU A 145 -22.20 -20.66 26.27
CA GLU A 145 -22.26 -22.07 26.65
C GLU A 145 -22.56 -22.95 25.40
N PRO A 146 -22.09 -24.21 25.38
CA PRO A 146 -22.49 -25.16 24.36
C PRO A 146 -24.02 -25.39 24.45
N GLU A 147 -24.67 -25.29 23.31
CA GLU A 147 -26.08 -25.63 23.23
C GLU A 147 -26.27 -27.14 23.50
N LEU A 148 -26.98 -27.48 24.58
CA LEU A 148 -27.36 -28.86 24.87
C LEU A 148 -28.49 -29.26 23.93
N ARG A 149 -28.19 -30.08 22.93
CA ARG A 149 -29.23 -30.66 22.08
C ARG A 149 -30.00 -31.71 22.90
N ARG A 150 -31.19 -31.39 23.32
CA ARG A 150 -32.14 -32.36 23.87
C ARG A 150 -32.67 -33.22 22.71
N VAL A 151 -32.27 -34.49 22.66
CA VAL A 151 -32.91 -35.47 21.78
C VAL A 151 -33.89 -36.24 22.67
N LYS A 152 -34.94 -36.82 22.07
CA LYS A 152 -36.14 -37.45 22.67
C LYS A 152 -35.92 -38.50 23.79
N SER A 153 -34.70 -38.89 24.12
CA SER A 153 -34.37 -39.69 25.31
C SER A 153 -33.67 -38.82 26.34
N ASN A 154 -34.15 -38.80 27.54
CA ASN A 154 -33.80 -37.90 28.64
C ASN A 154 -32.40 -38.08 29.25
N SER A 155 -31.48 -38.78 28.63
CA SER A 155 -30.15 -39.03 29.17
C SER A 155 -29.04 -38.37 28.36
N LEU A 156 -28.34 -37.43 28.98
CA LEU A 156 -27.11 -36.81 28.45
C LEU A 156 -25.92 -37.39 29.20
N ARG A 157 -24.97 -37.97 28.49
CA ARG A 157 -23.72 -38.48 29.07
C ARG A 157 -22.56 -37.56 28.68
N LEU A 158 -21.85 -37.06 29.67
CA LEU A 158 -20.63 -36.30 29.46
C LEU A 158 -19.51 -37.25 29.00
N MET A 159 -18.89 -36.96 27.87
CA MET A 159 -17.74 -37.69 27.36
C MET A 159 -16.45 -37.15 27.99
N GLY A 160 -15.43 -37.99 28.16
CA GLY A 160 -14.15 -37.61 28.75
C GLY A 160 -13.39 -36.47 28.02
N ASN A 161 -13.79 -36.12 26.80
CA ASN A 161 -13.27 -35.00 26.03
C ASN A 161 -14.07 -33.71 26.19
N GLY A 162 -15.02 -33.65 27.16
CA GLY A 162 -15.87 -32.49 27.40
C GLY A 162 -17.06 -32.34 26.45
N SER A 163 -17.29 -33.28 25.54
CA SER A 163 -18.49 -33.32 24.69
C SER A 163 -19.60 -34.19 25.34
N PHE A 164 -20.85 -33.95 24.97
CA PHE A 164 -21.99 -34.72 25.39
C PHE A 164 -22.40 -35.72 24.31
N ARG A 165 -22.65 -36.98 24.69
CA ARG A 165 -23.26 -37.98 23.82
C ARG A 165 -24.65 -38.29 24.33
N LEU A 166 -25.55 -38.55 23.40
CA LEU A 166 -26.90 -39.05 23.68
C LEU A 166 -26.83 -40.58 23.78
N THR A 167 -27.41 -41.10 24.77
CA THR A 167 -27.73 -42.53 24.92
C THR A 167 -29.21 -42.73 24.74
#